data_bfa8d8289daf4a366b3319bf7666f36b
#
_entry.id   bfa8d8289daf4a366b3319bf7666f36b
#
_cell.length_a   1.000
_cell.length_b   1.000
_cell.length_c   1.000
_cell.angle_alpha   90.00
_cell.angle_beta   90.00
_cell.angle_gamma   90.00
#
_symmetry.space_group_name_H-M   'P 1'
#
loop_
_entity.id
_entity.type
_entity.pdbx_description
1 polymer ?
#
loop_
_entity_poly.entity_id
_entity_poly.type
_entity_poly.pdbx_seq_one_letter_code
_entity_poly.pdbx_strand_id
1 'polypeptide(L)'
;MAFFTSFTRGLYPGEVVLLILGIVLFVVLVIAFFYQLTHQRSLAALLGFFILPVVMIGYPTITSIQYENGVLTVKKTTDQLLDNPADPQSRQALERQVQHIASRASSNPPDAVAVAKAQFALGHEQEAEQNVQKALQAKADLPEALQLKQKIEIARNLQSLATKVEQEPANQEARTDLQKNIATAAQLKWANPNAVTSLARAQTALGDHAAALKTIDKAVAIDPKSAPAQELRQTILLKATPH
;
A
#
# COMPACT_ATOMS: atom_id res chain seq x y z
N MET A 1 9.12 26.56 6.28
CA MET A 1 8.49 25.34 6.87
C MET A 1 8.59 24.10 5.97
N ALA A 2 8.47 24.20 4.65
CA ALA A 2 8.54 23.03 3.73
C ALA A 2 9.84 22.20 3.83
N PHE A 3 10.97 22.81 4.11
CA PHE A 3 12.26 22.10 4.23
C PHE A 3 12.32 21.16 5.44
N PHE A 4 11.72 21.56 6.57
CA PHE A 4 11.71 20.76 7.81
C PHE A 4 10.78 19.53 7.70
N THR A 5 9.64 19.69 7.04
CA THR A 5 8.69 18.58 6.84
C THR A 5 9.21 17.51 5.88
N SER A 6 10.05 17.88 4.92
CA SER A 6 10.73 16.95 4.03
C SER A 6 11.78 16.11 4.79
N PHE A 7 12.53 16.74 5.69
CA PHE A 7 13.64 16.09 6.42
C PHE A 7 13.19 15.16 7.57
N THR A 8 11.95 15.34 8.07
CA THR A 8 11.39 14.54 9.16
C THR A 8 10.42 13.47 8.68
N ARG A 9 10.26 13.31 7.38
CA ARG A 9 9.34 12.34 6.78
C ARG A 9 9.75 10.92 7.12
N GLY A 10 8.80 10.14 7.65
CA GLY A 10 9.02 8.75 8.04
C GLY A 10 9.83 8.55 9.32
N LEU A 11 10.17 9.61 10.04
CA LEU A 11 10.81 9.52 11.37
C LEU A 11 9.76 9.33 12.47
N TYR A 12 10.08 8.52 13.45
CA TYR A 12 9.31 8.47 14.70
C TYR A 12 9.55 9.73 15.54
N PRO A 13 8.60 10.12 16.42
CA PRO A 13 8.75 11.31 17.26
C PRO A 13 10.08 11.34 18.04
N GLY A 14 10.56 10.20 18.54
CA GLY A 14 11.84 10.09 19.21
C GLY A 14 13.05 10.36 18.31
N GLU A 15 12.99 9.95 17.04
CA GLU A 15 14.04 10.21 16.04
C GLU A 15 14.11 11.71 15.68
N VAL A 16 12.94 12.38 15.62
CA VAL A 16 12.87 13.84 15.41
C VAL A 16 13.48 14.60 16.59
N VAL A 17 13.17 14.20 17.82
CA VAL A 17 13.78 14.78 19.03
C VAL A 17 15.29 14.57 19.03
N LEU A 18 15.75 13.37 18.68
CA LEU A 18 17.19 13.06 18.59
C LEU A 18 17.89 13.94 17.55
N LEU A 19 17.27 14.15 16.39
CA LEU A 19 17.78 15.03 15.32
C LEU A 19 17.93 16.48 15.82
N ILE A 20 16.88 17.03 16.44
CA ILE A 20 16.88 18.42 16.96
C ILE A 20 17.94 18.57 18.05
N LEU A 21 18.01 17.63 19.00
CA LEU A 21 18.99 17.64 20.08
C LEU A 21 20.42 17.57 19.53
N GLY A 22 20.65 16.73 18.51
CA GLY A 22 21.95 16.61 17.83
C GLY A 22 22.36 17.92 17.15
N ILE A 23 21.44 18.61 16.48
CA ILE A 23 21.68 19.93 15.87
C ILE A 23 22.04 20.98 16.95
N VAL A 24 21.27 21.06 18.03
CA VAL A 24 21.52 21.99 19.12
C VAL A 24 22.90 21.72 19.74
N LEU A 25 23.20 20.46 20.06
CA LEU A 25 24.50 20.07 20.61
C LEU A 25 25.64 20.41 19.66
N PHE A 26 25.47 20.18 18.35
CA PHE A 26 26.46 20.53 17.33
C PHE A 26 26.76 22.03 17.33
N VAL A 27 25.73 22.88 17.37
CA VAL A 27 25.89 24.35 17.44
C VAL A 27 26.61 24.78 18.70
N VAL A 28 26.28 24.21 19.85
CA VAL A 28 26.96 24.50 21.13
C VAL A 28 28.44 24.12 21.05
N LEU A 29 28.77 22.94 20.50
CA LEU A 29 30.16 22.50 20.33
C LEU A 29 30.94 23.38 19.35
N VAL A 30 30.30 23.85 18.29
CA VAL A 30 30.94 24.81 17.35
C VAL A 30 31.26 26.13 18.06
N ILE A 31 30.34 26.67 18.86
CA ILE A 31 30.58 27.86 19.65
C ILE A 31 31.75 27.63 20.66
N ALA A 32 31.73 26.50 21.37
CA ALA A 32 32.78 26.14 22.31
C ALA A 32 34.15 25.95 21.61
N PHE A 33 34.15 25.40 20.38
CA PHE A 33 35.33 25.25 19.55
C PHE A 33 35.94 26.62 19.20
N PHE A 34 35.16 27.56 18.73
CA PHE A 34 35.64 28.92 18.45
C PHE A 34 36.14 29.64 19.71
N TYR A 35 35.43 29.46 20.85
CA TYR A 35 35.88 30.02 22.12
C TYR A 35 37.23 29.46 22.58
N GLN A 36 37.46 28.14 22.48
CA GLN A 36 38.73 27.53 22.83
C GLN A 36 39.87 27.92 21.88
N LEU A 37 39.54 28.09 20.57
CA LEU A 37 40.53 28.50 19.58
C LEU A 37 41.08 29.87 19.87
N THR A 38 40.22 30.81 20.33
CA THR A 38 40.63 32.18 20.70
C THR A 38 41.42 32.23 21.99
N HIS A 39 41.25 31.24 22.88
CA HIS A 39 41.92 31.19 24.19
C HIS A 39 43.13 30.19 24.24
N GLN A 40 43.58 29.72 23.09
CA GLN A 40 44.76 28.81 22.95
C GLN A 40 44.71 27.58 23.86
N ARG A 41 43.50 27.00 24.13
CA ARG A 41 43.34 25.81 24.95
C ARG A 41 43.39 24.53 24.09
N SER A 42 43.72 23.41 24.76
CA SER A 42 43.77 22.11 24.08
C SER A 42 42.44 21.72 23.45
N LEU A 43 42.44 21.49 22.12
CA LEU A 43 41.26 21.14 21.32
C LEU A 43 40.95 19.62 21.27
N ALA A 44 41.93 18.78 21.72
CA ALA A 44 41.83 17.34 21.52
C ALA A 44 40.62 16.68 22.20
N ALA A 45 40.30 17.10 23.42
CA ALA A 45 39.14 16.58 24.14
C ALA A 45 37.82 17.01 23.49
N LEU A 46 37.76 18.26 23.01
CA LEU A 46 36.54 18.80 22.39
C LEU A 46 36.23 18.10 21.07
N LEU A 47 37.24 17.74 20.29
CA LEU A 47 37.06 17.02 19.01
C LEU A 47 36.36 15.66 19.21
N GLY A 48 36.67 14.95 20.33
CA GLY A 48 36.02 13.70 20.67
C GLY A 48 34.50 13.85 20.89
N PHE A 49 34.06 14.98 21.42
CA PHE A 49 32.62 15.24 21.64
C PHE A 49 31.81 15.48 20.36
N PHE A 50 32.46 15.86 19.22
CA PHE A 50 31.77 16.02 17.95
C PHE A 50 31.22 14.71 17.38
N ILE A 51 31.73 13.54 17.82
CA ILE A 51 31.21 12.24 17.38
C ILE A 51 29.74 12.08 17.78
N LEU A 52 29.37 12.55 18.98
CA LEU A 52 28.02 12.38 19.51
C LEU A 52 26.93 13.07 18.65
N PRO A 53 27.01 14.37 18.36
CA PRO A 53 26.00 15.03 17.50
C PRO A 53 26.06 14.49 16.06
N VAL A 54 27.21 14.07 15.54
CA VAL A 54 27.28 13.43 14.19
C VAL A 54 26.47 12.14 14.16
N VAL A 55 26.57 11.29 15.18
CA VAL A 55 25.75 10.07 15.27
C VAL A 55 24.27 10.42 15.48
N MET A 56 23.95 11.39 16.34
CA MET A 56 22.58 11.82 16.62
C MET A 56 21.86 12.41 15.40
N ILE A 57 22.58 13.09 14.52
CA ILE A 57 22.04 13.63 13.26
C ILE A 57 22.08 12.58 12.16
N GLY A 58 23.14 11.80 12.08
CA GLY A 58 23.38 10.84 11.01
C GLY A 58 22.39 9.68 11.01
N TYR A 59 22.07 9.13 12.19
CA TYR A 59 21.16 8.00 12.30
C TYR A 59 19.74 8.33 11.79
N PRO A 60 19.05 9.39 12.25
CA PRO A 60 17.74 9.75 11.72
C PRO A 60 17.76 10.09 10.22
N THR A 61 18.83 10.73 9.73
CA THR A 61 18.98 11.07 8.33
C THR A 61 19.04 9.83 7.44
N ILE A 62 19.85 8.83 7.82
CA ILE A 62 19.94 7.56 7.08
C ILE A 62 18.59 6.83 7.09
N THR A 63 17.91 6.77 8.23
CA THR A 63 16.60 6.11 8.32
C THR A 63 15.53 6.81 7.49
N SER A 64 15.55 8.15 7.42
CA SER A 64 14.63 8.91 6.57
C SER A 64 14.86 8.62 5.08
N ILE A 65 16.13 8.61 4.61
CA ILE A 65 16.48 8.29 3.22
C ILE A 65 16.08 6.85 2.88
N GLN A 66 16.34 5.90 3.76
CA GLN A 66 15.93 4.50 3.55
C GLN A 66 14.41 4.36 3.46
N TYR A 67 13.68 5.08 4.30
CA TYR A 67 12.23 5.10 4.28
C TYR A 67 11.69 5.68 2.96
N GLU A 68 12.19 6.85 2.52
CA GLU A 68 11.75 7.47 1.26
C GLU A 68 12.02 6.56 0.06
N ASN A 69 13.19 5.94 -0.01
CA ASN A 69 13.53 4.96 -1.03
C ASN A 69 12.58 3.74 -0.95
N GLY A 70 12.23 3.29 0.25
CA GLY A 70 11.26 2.23 0.47
C GLY A 70 9.88 2.58 -0.09
N VAL A 71 9.37 3.78 0.17
CA VAL A 71 8.08 4.27 -0.37
C VAL A 71 8.10 4.34 -1.90
N LEU A 72 9.17 4.89 -2.47
CA LEU A 72 9.34 4.96 -3.94
C LEU A 72 9.36 3.56 -4.56
N THR A 73 10.07 2.63 -3.92
CA THR A 73 10.16 1.25 -4.38
C THR A 73 8.80 0.55 -4.29
N VAL A 74 8.04 0.74 -3.20
CA VAL A 74 6.66 0.23 -3.08
C VAL A 74 5.78 0.75 -4.19
N LYS A 75 5.80 2.05 -4.48
CA LYS A 75 5.03 2.63 -5.58
C LYS A 75 5.39 1.98 -6.91
N LYS A 76 6.68 1.94 -7.26
CA LYS A 76 7.17 1.34 -8.50
C LYS A 76 6.79 -0.13 -8.63
N THR A 77 7.03 -0.93 -7.58
CA THR A 77 6.72 -2.37 -7.60
C THR A 77 5.21 -2.63 -7.65
N THR A 78 4.39 -1.76 -7.02
CA THR A 78 2.93 -1.83 -7.13
C THR A 78 2.47 -1.57 -8.56
N ASP A 79 3.04 -0.57 -9.25
CA ASP A 79 2.69 -0.29 -10.64
C ASP A 79 3.16 -1.43 -11.57
N GLN A 80 4.34 -1.99 -11.35
CA GLN A 80 4.81 -3.20 -12.05
C GLN A 80 3.85 -4.39 -11.85
N LEU A 81 3.39 -4.61 -10.62
CA LEU A 81 2.42 -5.67 -10.31
C LEU A 81 1.05 -5.42 -10.95
N LEU A 82 0.63 -4.15 -11.10
CA LEU A 82 -0.60 -3.80 -11.82
C LEU A 82 -0.49 -4.05 -13.32
N ASP A 83 0.70 -3.95 -13.89
CA ASP A 83 0.96 -4.21 -15.31
C ASP A 83 1.17 -5.72 -15.58
N ASN A 84 1.79 -6.45 -14.65
CA ASN A 84 1.96 -7.90 -14.69
C ASN A 84 1.53 -8.57 -13.38
N PRO A 85 0.22 -8.77 -13.16
CA PRO A 85 -0.32 -9.27 -11.89
C PRO A 85 0.14 -10.68 -11.50
N ALA A 86 0.53 -11.50 -12.46
CA ALA A 86 0.94 -12.88 -12.24
C ALA A 86 2.45 -13.05 -11.96
N ASP A 87 3.21 -11.93 -11.87
CA ASP A 87 4.65 -12.00 -11.55
C ASP A 87 4.88 -12.30 -10.05
N PRO A 88 5.36 -13.53 -9.71
CA PRO A 88 5.57 -13.92 -8.33
C PRO A 88 6.74 -13.17 -7.67
N GLN A 89 7.73 -12.73 -8.46
CA GLN A 89 8.89 -12.01 -7.92
C GLN A 89 8.51 -10.61 -7.47
N SER A 90 7.77 -9.86 -8.31
CA SER A 90 7.25 -8.55 -7.94
C SER A 90 6.29 -8.64 -6.75
N ARG A 91 5.44 -9.67 -6.69
CA ARG A 91 4.52 -9.89 -5.56
C ARG A 91 5.28 -10.12 -4.26
N GLN A 92 6.26 -11.03 -4.24
CA GLN A 92 7.06 -11.32 -3.04
C GLN A 92 7.93 -10.12 -2.63
N ALA A 93 8.50 -9.40 -3.60
CA ALA A 93 9.27 -8.18 -3.32
C ALA A 93 8.38 -7.11 -2.68
N LEU A 94 7.17 -6.90 -3.23
CA LEU A 94 6.21 -5.93 -2.71
C LEU A 94 5.77 -6.27 -1.28
N GLU A 95 5.47 -7.55 -1.01
CA GLU A 95 5.11 -8.05 0.33
C GLU A 95 6.16 -7.66 1.38
N ARG A 96 7.43 -7.99 1.12
CA ARG A 96 8.54 -7.66 2.03
C ARG A 96 8.71 -6.17 2.25
N GLN A 97 8.58 -5.37 1.18
CA GLN A 97 8.73 -3.92 1.24
C GLN A 97 7.60 -3.27 2.04
N VAL A 98 6.35 -3.70 1.81
CA VAL A 98 5.19 -3.22 2.56
C VAL A 98 5.34 -3.49 4.05
N GLN A 99 5.72 -4.71 4.44
CA GLN A 99 5.97 -5.05 5.85
C GLN A 99 7.01 -4.15 6.50
N HIS A 100 8.06 -3.77 5.76
CA HIS A 100 9.13 -2.94 6.29
C HIS A 100 8.73 -1.49 6.53
N ILE A 101 7.86 -0.91 5.69
CA ILE A 101 7.52 0.53 5.76
C ILE A 101 6.13 0.83 6.33
N ALA A 102 5.23 -0.15 6.44
CA ALA A 102 3.82 0.07 6.77
C ALA A 102 3.61 0.84 8.08
N SER A 103 4.38 0.53 9.12
CA SER A 103 4.28 1.19 10.43
C SER A 103 4.62 2.68 10.38
N ARG A 104 5.62 3.05 9.58
CA ARG A 104 6.07 4.45 9.41
C ARG A 104 5.18 5.23 8.44
N ALA A 105 4.66 4.57 7.41
CA ALA A 105 3.81 5.18 6.40
C ALA A 105 2.50 5.74 6.96
N SER A 106 1.99 5.17 8.06
CA SER A 106 0.76 5.62 8.71
C SER A 106 0.80 7.07 9.22
N SER A 107 1.98 7.64 9.44
CA SER A 107 2.15 9.03 9.89
C SER A 107 2.08 10.06 8.76
N ASN A 108 2.18 9.63 7.50
CA ASN A 108 2.13 10.51 6.32
C ASN A 108 1.00 10.05 5.38
N PRO A 109 -0.08 10.85 5.19
CA PRO A 109 -1.24 10.43 4.43
C PRO A 109 -0.95 9.94 3.00
N PRO A 110 -0.13 10.61 2.16
CA PRO A 110 0.25 10.10 0.83
C PRO A 110 1.01 8.77 0.85
N ASP A 111 1.83 8.52 1.89
CA ASP A 111 2.57 7.28 2.02
C ASP A 111 1.67 6.15 2.51
N ALA A 112 0.74 6.46 3.42
CA ALA A 112 -0.30 5.53 3.86
C ALA A 112 -1.15 5.04 2.67
N VAL A 113 -1.49 5.93 1.73
CA VAL A 113 -2.20 5.57 0.49
C VAL A 113 -1.34 4.68 -0.41
N ALA A 114 -0.04 4.95 -0.55
CA ALA A 114 0.86 4.12 -1.33
C ALA A 114 0.95 2.69 -0.77
N VAL A 115 1.07 2.57 0.56
CA VAL A 115 1.04 1.27 1.26
C VAL A 115 -0.32 0.59 1.10
N ALA A 116 -1.42 1.33 1.25
CA ALA A 116 -2.77 0.78 1.08
C ALA A 116 -3.00 0.25 -0.36
N LYS A 117 -2.49 0.96 -1.38
CA LYS A 117 -2.57 0.52 -2.78
C LYS A 117 -1.80 -0.79 -2.99
N ALA A 118 -0.62 -0.91 -2.38
CA ALA A 118 0.18 -2.12 -2.40
C ALA A 118 -0.50 -3.29 -1.67
N GLN A 119 -1.02 -3.06 -0.46
CA GLN A 119 -1.77 -4.04 0.32
C GLN A 119 -3.00 -4.54 -0.45
N PHE A 120 -3.75 -3.63 -1.06
CA PHE A 120 -4.90 -4.01 -1.88
C PHE A 120 -4.48 -4.87 -3.08
N ALA A 121 -3.39 -4.52 -3.77
CA ALA A 121 -2.86 -5.31 -4.89
C ALA A 121 -2.41 -6.71 -4.47
N LEU A 122 -1.91 -6.85 -3.24
CA LEU A 122 -1.52 -8.13 -2.63
C LEU A 122 -2.71 -8.98 -2.17
N GLY A 123 -3.90 -8.40 -2.01
CA GLY A 123 -5.10 -9.07 -1.49
C GLY A 123 -5.36 -8.82 0.00
N HIS A 124 -4.61 -7.93 0.64
CA HIS A 124 -4.77 -7.55 2.05
C HIS A 124 -5.80 -6.40 2.16
N GLU A 125 -7.07 -6.70 1.91
CA GLU A 125 -8.13 -5.70 1.74
C GLU A 125 -8.44 -4.94 3.02
N GLN A 126 -8.41 -5.61 4.17
CA GLN A 126 -8.73 -4.99 5.47
C GLN A 126 -7.68 -3.96 5.87
N GLU A 127 -6.41 -4.29 5.74
CA GLU A 127 -5.29 -3.38 6.00
C GLU A 127 -5.29 -2.21 5.02
N ALA A 128 -5.58 -2.47 3.75
CA ALA A 128 -5.69 -1.44 2.74
C ALA A 128 -6.80 -0.43 3.09
N GLU A 129 -7.99 -0.92 3.47
CA GLU A 129 -9.11 -0.08 3.86
C GLU A 129 -8.79 0.77 5.10
N GLN A 130 -8.17 0.17 6.13
CA GLN A 130 -7.76 0.89 7.34
C GLN A 130 -6.78 2.02 7.03
N ASN A 131 -5.79 1.77 6.17
CA ASN A 131 -4.81 2.78 5.78
C ASN A 131 -5.42 3.89 4.92
N VAL A 132 -6.37 3.55 4.02
CA VAL A 132 -7.15 4.54 3.27
C VAL A 132 -7.97 5.42 4.21
N GLN A 133 -8.66 4.82 5.19
CA GLN A 133 -9.47 5.57 6.16
C GLN A 133 -8.61 6.52 6.99
N LYS A 134 -7.46 6.06 7.50
CA LYS A 134 -6.52 6.91 8.24
C LYS A 134 -6.01 8.08 7.39
N ALA A 135 -5.67 7.81 6.12
CA ALA A 135 -5.22 8.84 5.21
C ALA A 135 -6.31 9.90 4.95
N LEU A 136 -7.57 9.49 4.75
CA LEU A 136 -8.71 10.38 4.55
C LEU A 136 -9.12 11.14 5.82
N GLN A 137 -8.94 10.56 7.01
CA GLN A 137 -9.13 11.26 8.28
C GLN A 137 -8.12 12.40 8.47
N ALA A 138 -6.87 12.17 8.06
CA ALA A 138 -5.82 13.19 8.14
C ALA A 138 -5.92 14.23 7.01
N LYS A 139 -6.38 13.83 5.82
CA LYS A 139 -6.58 14.69 4.66
C LYS A 139 -7.72 14.15 3.79
N ALA A 140 -8.90 14.74 3.94
CA ALA A 140 -10.15 14.27 3.33
C ALA A 140 -10.18 14.37 1.79
N ASP A 141 -9.39 15.26 1.21
CA ASP A 141 -9.36 15.60 -0.22
C ASP A 141 -8.22 14.92 -1.00
N LEU A 142 -7.70 13.77 -0.52
CA LEU A 142 -6.66 13.02 -1.22
C LEU A 142 -7.25 12.23 -2.41
N PRO A 143 -6.99 12.64 -3.68
CA PRO A 143 -7.63 11.99 -4.84
C PRO A 143 -7.27 10.51 -4.95
N GLU A 144 -6.00 10.14 -4.69
CA GLU A 144 -5.54 8.75 -4.76
C GLU A 144 -6.23 7.86 -3.69
N ALA A 145 -6.47 8.41 -2.48
CA ALA A 145 -7.18 7.70 -1.42
C ALA A 145 -8.65 7.47 -1.78
N LEU A 146 -9.31 8.49 -2.35
CA LEU A 146 -10.70 8.38 -2.79
C LEU A 146 -10.86 7.38 -3.93
N GLN A 147 -9.95 7.39 -4.91
CA GLN A 147 -9.93 6.40 -6.00
C GLN A 147 -9.72 4.97 -5.48
N LEU A 148 -8.79 4.78 -4.54
CA LEU A 148 -8.54 3.47 -3.95
C LEU A 148 -9.73 2.99 -3.13
N LYS A 149 -10.36 3.89 -2.34
CA LYS A 149 -11.59 3.60 -1.60
C LYS A 149 -12.69 3.12 -2.54
N GLN A 150 -12.94 3.85 -3.63
CA GLN A 150 -13.92 3.46 -4.64
C GLN A 150 -13.60 2.07 -5.24
N LYS A 151 -12.32 1.79 -5.50
CA LYS A 151 -11.89 0.50 -6.05
C LYS A 151 -12.14 -0.66 -5.07
N ILE A 152 -11.88 -0.45 -3.78
CA ILE A 152 -12.19 -1.42 -2.70
C ILE A 152 -13.72 -1.64 -2.61
N GLU A 153 -14.51 -0.57 -2.67
CA GLU A 153 -15.96 -0.64 -2.65
C GLU A 153 -16.52 -1.42 -3.84
N ILE A 154 -15.99 -1.22 -5.05
CA ILE A 154 -16.39 -1.99 -6.24
C ILE A 154 -16.11 -3.48 -6.03
N ALA A 155 -14.93 -3.86 -5.53
CA ALA A 155 -14.60 -5.27 -5.26
C ALA A 155 -15.56 -5.89 -4.22
N ARG A 156 -15.89 -5.17 -3.17
CA ARG A 156 -16.85 -5.60 -2.13
C ARG A 156 -18.28 -5.72 -2.69
N ASN A 157 -18.71 -4.76 -3.49
CA ASN A 157 -20.05 -4.77 -4.11
C ASN A 157 -20.21 -5.92 -5.09
N LEU A 158 -19.17 -6.27 -5.86
CA LEU A 158 -19.19 -7.45 -6.73
C LEU A 158 -19.49 -8.72 -5.92
N GLN A 159 -18.84 -8.89 -4.77
CA GLN A 159 -19.04 -10.06 -3.92
C GLN A 159 -20.45 -10.09 -3.29
N SER A 160 -20.90 -8.97 -2.72
CA SER A 160 -22.21 -8.89 -2.04
C SER A 160 -23.37 -9.03 -3.00
N LEU A 161 -23.32 -8.34 -4.16
CA LEU A 161 -24.35 -8.42 -5.18
C LEU A 161 -24.39 -9.78 -5.87
N ALA A 162 -23.23 -10.41 -6.11
CA ALA A 162 -23.18 -11.78 -6.63
C ALA A 162 -23.91 -12.76 -5.69
N THR A 163 -23.63 -12.67 -4.37
CA THR A 163 -24.31 -13.48 -3.37
C THR A 163 -25.81 -13.22 -3.34
N LYS A 164 -26.24 -11.95 -3.44
CA LYS A 164 -27.67 -11.61 -3.49
C LYS A 164 -28.37 -12.18 -4.73
N VAL A 165 -27.73 -12.10 -5.91
CA VAL A 165 -28.28 -12.68 -7.15
C VAL A 165 -28.29 -14.21 -7.09
N GLU A 166 -27.30 -14.86 -6.47
CA GLU A 166 -27.27 -16.33 -6.27
C GLU A 166 -28.43 -16.80 -5.35
N GLN A 167 -28.77 -16.01 -4.30
CA GLN A 167 -29.84 -16.31 -3.36
C GLN A 167 -31.22 -15.97 -3.93
N GLU A 168 -31.33 -14.89 -4.70
CA GLU A 168 -32.56 -14.36 -5.28
C GLU A 168 -32.40 -14.18 -6.82
N PRO A 169 -32.40 -15.26 -7.61
CA PRO A 169 -32.16 -15.16 -9.07
C PRO A 169 -33.19 -14.32 -9.83
N ALA A 170 -34.41 -14.19 -9.29
CA ALA A 170 -35.48 -13.38 -9.90
C ALA A 170 -35.38 -11.86 -9.57
N ASN A 171 -34.45 -11.45 -8.70
CA ASN A 171 -34.30 -10.06 -8.28
C ASN A 171 -33.63 -9.24 -9.38
N GLN A 172 -34.46 -8.57 -10.20
CA GLN A 172 -33.99 -7.79 -11.35
C GLN A 172 -33.16 -6.56 -10.97
N GLU A 173 -33.44 -5.93 -9.82
CA GLU A 173 -32.68 -4.79 -9.33
C GLU A 173 -31.23 -5.22 -9.00
N ALA A 174 -31.08 -6.29 -8.21
CA ALA A 174 -29.77 -6.83 -7.87
C ALA A 174 -28.96 -7.26 -9.12
N ARG A 175 -29.64 -7.86 -10.12
CA ARG A 175 -29.00 -8.23 -11.40
C ARG A 175 -28.53 -7.00 -12.17
N THR A 176 -29.34 -5.95 -12.24
CA THR A 176 -28.97 -4.71 -12.93
C THR A 176 -27.80 -4.00 -12.25
N ASP A 177 -27.81 -3.93 -10.93
CA ASP A 177 -26.73 -3.33 -10.16
C ASP A 177 -25.43 -4.15 -10.30
N LEU A 178 -25.53 -5.48 -10.29
CA LEU A 178 -24.39 -6.36 -10.54
C LEU A 178 -23.81 -6.14 -11.94
N GLN A 179 -24.64 -6.01 -12.98
CA GLN A 179 -24.18 -5.70 -14.35
C GLN A 179 -23.43 -4.38 -14.42
N LYS A 180 -23.94 -3.32 -13.78
CA LYS A 180 -23.25 -2.02 -13.71
C LYS A 180 -21.89 -2.13 -13.01
N ASN A 181 -21.84 -2.86 -11.89
CA ASN A 181 -20.58 -3.05 -11.15
C ASN A 181 -19.56 -3.87 -11.97
N ILE A 182 -19.99 -4.91 -12.68
CA ILE A 182 -19.12 -5.67 -13.60
C ILE A 182 -18.57 -4.77 -14.70
N ALA A 183 -19.44 -3.94 -15.34
CA ALA A 183 -19.00 -3.02 -16.38
C ALA A 183 -17.96 -2.01 -15.89
N THR A 184 -18.14 -1.48 -14.66
CA THR A 184 -17.17 -0.58 -14.02
C THR A 184 -15.88 -1.31 -13.69
N ALA A 185 -15.98 -2.51 -13.10
CA ALA A 185 -14.82 -3.32 -12.74
C ALA A 185 -13.99 -3.74 -13.95
N ALA A 186 -14.62 -4.01 -15.09
CA ALA A 186 -13.92 -4.41 -16.32
C ALA A 186 -13.00 -3.32 -16.88
N GLN A 187 -13.20 -2.07 -16.52
CA GLN A 187 -12.36 -0.94 -16.94
C GLN A 187 -11.15 -0.73 -16.01
N LEU A 188 -11.08 -1.44 -14.89
CA LEU A 188 -10.03 -1.29 -13.89
C LEU A 188 -8.93 -2.34 -14.07
N LYS A 189 -7.68 -1.95 -13.77
CA LYS A 189 -6.57 -2.90 -13.65
C LYS A 189 -6.60 -3.54 -12.26
N TRP A 190 -6.60 -4.87 -12.21
CA TRP A 190 -6.63 -5.65 -10.98
C TRP A 190 -5.37 -6.50 -10.84
N ALA A 191 -4.69 -6.37 -9.69
CA ALA A 191 -3.65 -7.28 -9.23
C ALA A 191 -4.06 -8.06 -7.98
N ASN A 192 -5.20 -7.69 -7.37
CA ASN A 192 -5.79 -8.38 -6.22
C ASN A 192 -6.50 -9.65 -6.69
N PRO A 193 -6.04 -10.86 -6.28
CA PRO A 193 -6.65 -12.12 -6.69
C PRO A 193 -8.09 -12.27 -6.18
N ASN A 194 -8.40 -11.75 -4.97
CA ASN A 194 -9.75 -11.81 -4.39
C ASN A 194 -10.74 -10.97 -5.19
N ALA A 195 -10.35 -9.76 -5.60
CA ALA A 195 -11.19 -8.89 -6.42
C ALA A 195 -11.46 -9.50 -7.80
N VAL A 196 -10.45 -10.14 -8.41
CA VAL A 196 -10.62 -10.86 -9.69
C VAL A 196 -11.53 -12.08 -9.50
N THR A 197 -11.40 -12.82 -8.40
CA THR A 197 -12.29 -13.93 -8.05
C THR A 197 -13.73 -13.46 -7.85
N SER A 198 -13.94 -12.31 -7.16
CA SER A 198 -15.26 -11.70 -6.97
C SER A 198 -15.89 -11.27 -8.30
N LEU A 199 -15.08 -10.75 -9.23
CA LEU A 199 -15.55 -10.41 -10.59
C LEU A 199 -15.98 -11.67 -11.36
N ALA A 200 -15.21 -12.75 -11.30
CA ALA A 200 -15.57 -14.02 -11.95
C ALA A 200 -16.85 -14.61 -11.34
N ARG A 201 -17.01 -14.55 -10.01
CA ARG A 201 -18.23 -14.98 -9.32
C ARG A 201 -19.45 -14.16 -9.76
N ALA A 202 -19.29 -12.83 -9.86
CA ALA A 202 -20.33 -11.94 -10.34
C ALA A 202 -20.78 -12.28 -11.77
N GLN A 203 -19.85 -12.54 -12.68
CA GLN A 203 -20.14 -13.00 -14.05
C GLN A 203 -20.86 -14.34 -14.04
N THR A 204 -20.44 -15.28 -13.18
CA THR A 204 -21.09 -16.60 -13.00
C THR A 204 -22.52 -16.46 -12.52
N ALA A 205 -22.80 -15.57 -11.56
CA ALA A 205 -24.12 -15.30 -11.02
C ALA A 205 -25.09 -14.72 -12.09
N LEU A 206 -24.58 -14.01 -13.08
CA LEU A 206 -25.37 -13.54 -14.23
C LEU A 206 -25.49 -14.56 -15.36
N GLY A 207 -24.80 -15.71 -15.28
CA GLY A 207 -24.81 -16.78 -16.29
C GLY A 207 -23.77 -16.59 -17.41
N ASP A 208 -22.89 -15.59 -17.34
CA ASP A 208 -21.81 -15.40 -18.32
C ASP A 208 -20.61 -16.27 -17.96
N HIS A 209 -20.76 -17.58 -18.17
CA HIS A 209 -19.74 -18.56 -17.84
C HIS A 209 -18.47 -18.42 -18.68
N ALA A 210 -18.58 -17.92 -19.93
CA ALA A 210 -17.42 -17.72 -20.80
C ALA A 210 -16.53 -16.58 -20.28
N ALA A 211 -17.10 -15.42 -19.94
CA ALA A 211 -16.36 -14.33 -19.32
C ALA A 211 -15.82 -14.73 -17.93
N ALA A 212 -16.64 -15.43 -17.13
CA ALA A 212 -16.24 -15.89 -15.80
C ALA A 212 -15.02 -16.82 -15.85
N LEU A 213 -14.99 -17.78 -16.80
CA LEU A 213 -13.85 -18.68 -16.96
C LEU A 213 -12.56 -17.92 -17.31
N LYS A 214 -12.64 -16.99 -18.26
CA LYS A 214 -11.49 -16.13 -18.61
C LYS A 214 -11.00 -15.28 -17.44
N THR A 215 -11.93 -14.82 -16.60
CA THR A 215 -11.61 -13.98 -15.44
C THR A 215 -11.00 -14.81 -14.31
N ILE A 216 -11.57 -16.00 -14.02
CA ILE A 216 -11.05 -16.85 -12.94
C ILE A 216 -9.68 -17.45 -13.27
N ASP A 217 -9.39 -17.75 -14.54
CA ASP A 217 -8.07 -18.19 -14.96
C ASP A 217 -7.00 -17.12 -14.67
N LYS A 218 -7.36 -15.81 -14.79
CA LYS A 218 -6.46 -14.74 -14.36
C LYS A 218 -6.26 -14.75 -12.83
N ALA A 219 -7.31 -14.95 -12.03
CA ALA A 219 -7.18 -15.02 -10.58
C ALA A 219 -6.25 -16.16 -10.15
N VAL A 220 -6.40 -17.34 -10.75
CA VAL A 220 -5.54 -18.52 -10.51
C VAL A 220 -4.10 -18.26 -10.98
N ALA A 221 -3.90 -17.53 -12.08
CA ALA A 221 -2.56 -17.14 -12.52
C ALA A 221 -1.88 -16.15 -11.55
N ILE A 222 -2.65 -15.26 -10.93
CA ILE A 222 -2.16 -14.30 -9.93
C ILE A 222 -1.80 -15.03 -8.63
N ASP A 223 -2.66 -15.90 -8.14
CA ASP A 223 -2.43 -16.72 -6.94
C ASP A 223 -2.84 -18.16 -7.19
N PRO A 224 -1.90 -19.02 -7.63
CA PRO A 224 -2.16 -20.43 -7.87
C PRO A 224 -2.55 -21.23 -6.62
N LYS A 225 -2.33 -20.68 -5.41
CA LYS A 225 -2.66 -21.34 -4.15
C LYS A 225 -4.00 -20.92 -3.58
N SER A 226 -4.69 -19.99 -4.22
CA SER A 226 -6.01 -19.52 -3.77
C SER A 226 -7.06 -20.62 -3.90
N ALA A 227 -7.43 -21.25 -2.78
CA ALA A 227 -8.49 -22.27 -2.75
C ALA A 227 -9.82 -21.72 -3.29
N PRO A 228 -10.29 -20.50 -2.90
CA PRO A 228 -11.54 -19.94 -3.43
C PRO A 228 -11.54 -19.77 -4.96
N ALA A 229 -10.39 -19.38 -5.54
CA ALA A 229 -10.30 -19.23 -7.00
C ALA A 229 -10.34 -20.58 -7.72
N GLN A 230 -9.66 -21.59 -7.18
CA GLN A 230 -9.66 -22.95 -7.76
C GLN A 230 -11.05 -23.59 -7.67
N GLU A 231 -11.74 -23.49 -6.53
CA GLU A 231 -13.09 -24.01 -6.33
C GLU A 231 -14.09 -23.35 -7.27
N LEU A 232 -14.04 -22.04 -7.39
CA LEU A 232 -14.90 -21.30 -8.31
C LEU A 232 -14.62 -21.71 -9.76
N ARG A 233 -13.35 -21.87 -10.15
CA ARG A 233 -12.98 -22.33 -11.48
C ARG A 233 -13.61 -23.70 -11.81
N GLN A 234 -13.53 -24.66 -10.89
CA GLN A 234 -14.16 -25.97 -11.07
C GLN A 234 -15.69 -25.85 -11.22
N THR A 235 -16.31 -25.02 -10.38
CA THR A 235 -17.77 -24.78 -10.44
C THR A 235 -18.18 -24.18 -11.79
N ILE A 236 -17.40 -23.24 -12.33
CA ILE A 236 -17.69 -22.63 -13.65
C ILE A 236 -17.55 -23.69 -14.75
N LEU A 237 -16.52 -24.53 -14.73
CA LEU A 237 -16.33 -25.59 -15.72
C LEU A 237 -17.49 -26.58 -15.74
N LEU A 238 -18.00 -26.98 -14.56
CA LEU A 238 -19.17 -27.89 -14.47
C LEU A 238 -20.43 -27.25 -15.04
N LYS A 239 -20.63 -25.92 -14.85
CA LYS A 239 -21.79 -25.19 -15.37
C LYS A 239 -21.68 -24.86 -16.88
N ALA A 240 -20.47 -24.80 -17.41
CA ALA A 240 -20.21 -24.49 -18.82
C ALA A 240 -20.28 -25.71 -19.74
N THR A 241 -20.22 -26.97 -19.22
CA THR A 241 -20.40 -28.19 -19.98
C THR A 241 -21.90 -28.44 -20.17
N PRO A 242 -22.43 -28.34 -21.42
CA PRO A 242 -23.82 -28.75 -21.67
C PRO A 242 -23.96 -30.25 -21.46
N HIS A 243 -24.95 -30.66 -20.71
CA HIS A 243 -25.41 -32.06 -20.61
C HIS A 243 -26.18 -32.47 -21.86
#